data_3a78a3ee08eb1021e3f10172bc8abd45
#
_entry.id   3a78a3ee08eb1021e3f10172bc8abd45
#
_cell.length_a   1.000
_cell.length_b   1.000
_cell.length_c   1.000
_cell.angle_alpha   90.00
_cell.angle_beta   90.00
_cell.angle_gamma   90.00
#
_symmetry.space_group_name_H-M   'P 1'
#
loop_
_entity.id
_entity.type
_entity.pdbx_description
1 polymer ?
#
loop_
_entity_poly.entity_id
_entity_poly.type
_entity_poly.pdbx_seq_one_letter_code
_entity_poly.pdbx_strand_id
1 'polypeptide(L)'
;MTKTRTKKIIQEKTPQERAKEGYSYEKACNAAKNSGTPTYRFAVGDMVQVGHLPNCVVEEVLDDGAMYLIRVTTPNHIEYSCWAWTSVRPLDDGKNTQFAKRNSALSRLHYSNRSMYSLLSFHYLFGVDFNPDYQRGSVWDDEDREKLLDSIFAGREIGRFVFKQLPFTRTSDDGNYYEIVDGKQRMLTLLAFYENRFPYKGVFYNDLSPQDKNWFMDAPIGIAEIDRNVTRTEVLEIFLALNQGGKPVAKEVLDHARELLKEEKGKAL
;
A
#
# COMPACT_ATOMS: atom_id res chain seq x y z
N MET A 1 -42.27 12.15 62.54
CA MET A 1 -40.86 11.83 62.26
C MET A 1 -40.65 11.75 60.75
N THR A 2 -40.19 12.85 60.15
CA THR A 2 -40.06 13.01 58.70
C THR A 2 -38.65 12.60 58.35
N LYS A 3 -38.46 11.47 57.62
CA LYS A 3 -37.18 11.02 57.12
C LYS A 3 -36.73 11.89 55.96
N THR A 4 -35.77 12.76 56.21
CA THR A 4 -35.07 13.55 55.18
C THR A 4 -34.24 12.61 54.31
N ARG A 5 -34.64 12.40 53.05
CA ARG A 5 -33.86 11.65 52.06
C ARG A 5 -32.75 12.56 51.54
N THR A 6 -31.52 12.31 52.01
CA THR A 6 -30.31 12.94 51.44
C THR A 6 -30.16 12.51 49.98
N LYS A 7 -30.39 13.41 49.03
CA LYS A 7 -30.03 13.19 47.62
C LYS A 7 -28.51 13.10 47.54
N LYS A 8 -27.98 11.91 47.23
CA LYS A 8 -26.58 11.77 46.78
C LYS A 8 -26.42 12.60 45.51
N ILE A 9 -25.65 13.67 45.57
CA ILE A 9 -25.20 14.41 44.41
C ILE A 9 -24.26 13.47 43.68
N ILE A 10 -24.73 12.89 42.56
CA ILE A 10 -23.87 12.16 41.66
C ILE A 10 -23.07 13.25 40.95
N GLN A 11 -21.80 13.43 41.33
CA GLN A 11 -20.87 14.26 40.55
C GLN A 11 -20.78 13.67 39.16
N GLU A 12 -21.19 14.45 38.14
CA GLU A 12 -21.00 14.04 36.74
C GLU A 12 -19.49 13.98 36.43
N LYS A 13 -19.03 12.82 35.97
CA LYS A 13 -17.63 12.61 35.56
C LYS A 13 -17.27 13.53 34.41
N THR A 14 -16.08 14.08 34.43
CA THR A 14 -15.52 14.88 33.35
C THR A 14 -15.36 14.04 32.06
N PRO A 15 -15.29 14.65 30.87
CA PRO A 15 -15.01 13.92 29.64
C PRO A 15 -13.74 13.08 29.70
N GLN A 16 -12.70 13.58 30.39
CA GLN A 16 -11.42 12.87 30.60
C GLN A 16 -11.61 11.61 31.47
N GLU A 17 -12.35 11.72 32.56
CA GLU A 17 -12.64 10.56 33.44
C GLU A 17 -13.45 9.51 32.70
N ARG A 18 -14.42 9.91 31.87
CA ARG A 18 -15.19 8.98 31.02
C ARG A 18 -14.33 8.29 29.99
N ALA A 19 -13.37 8.98 29.37
CA ALA A 19 -12.45 8.38 28.42
C ALA A 19 -11.53 7.32 29.04
N LYS A 20 -11.12 7.53 30.30
CA LYS A 20 -10.29 6.55 31.05
C LYS A 20 -11.05 5.29 31.46
N GLU A 21 -12.37 5.37 31.65
CA GLU A 21 -13.21 4.25 32.09
C GLU A 21 -13.87 3.46 30.95
N GLY A 22 -13.79 3.98 29.72
CA GLY A 22 -14.47 3.39 28.56
C GLY A 22 -13.66 2.30 27.86
N TYR A 23 -14.28 1.73 26.81
CA TYR A 23 -13.68 0.72 25.95
C TYR A 23 -12.32 1.13 25.35
N SER A 24 -12.13 2.43 25.09
CA SER A 24 -10.85 2.96 24.60
C SER A 24 -9.69 2.74 25.57
N TYR A 25 -9.93 2.90 26.86
CA TYR A 25 -8.93 2.66 27.91
C TYR A 25 -8.55 1.19 27.99
N GLU A 26 -9.52 0.28 28.07
CA GLU A 26 -9.28 -1.17 28.13
C GLU A 26 -8.54 -1.67 26.88
N LYS A 27 -8.94 -1.21 25.70
CA LYS A 27 -8.28 -1.53 24.44
C LYS A 27 -6.83 -1.04 24.40
N ALA A 28 -6.57 0.18 24.87
CA ALA A 28 -5.24 0.74 24.97
C ALA A 28 -4.35 -0.03 25.96
N CYS A 29 -4.89 -0.40 27.13
CA CYS A 29 -4.20 -1.24 28.11
C CYS A 29 -3.77 -2.58 27.53
N ASN A 30 -4.67 -3.26 26.82
CA ASN A 30 -4.39 -4.56 26.20
C ASN A 30 -3.32 -4.43 25.11
N ALA A 31 -3.39 -3.39 24.27
CA ALA A 31 -2.38 -3.11 23.26
C ALA A 31 -1.01 -2.78 23.87
N ALA A 32 -0.97 -1.98 24.92
CA ALA A 32 0.27 -1.62 25.63
C ALA A 32 0.95 -2.84 26.26
N LYS A 33 0.19 -3.71 26.93
CA LYS A 33 0.71 -4.95 27.56
C LYS A 33 1.38 -5.89 26.55
N ASN A 34 0.89 -5.93 25.32
CA ASN A 34 1.37 -6.83 24.28
C ASN A 34 2.48 -6.23 23.40
N SER A 35 2.84 -4.96 23.58
CA SER A 35 3.67 -4.21 22.62
C SER A 35 5.10 -3.91 23.10
N GLY A 36 5.48 -4.36 24.30
CA GLY A 36 6.83 -4.13 24.84
C GLY A 36 7.08 -2.69 25.30
N THR A 37 8.34 -2.25 25.24
CA THR A 37 8.77 -0.94 25.73
C THR A 37 8.42 0.18 24.74
N PRO A 38 7.91 1.35 25.20
CA PRO A 38 7.61 2.48 24.33
C PRO A 38 8.83 2.99 23.56
N THR A 39 8.69 3.12 22.25
CA THR A 39 9.74 3.66 21.35
C THR A 39 9.80 5.18 21.40
N TYR A 40 8.64 5.84 21.55
CA TYR A 40 8.51 7.28 21.73
C TYR A 40 7.99 7.60 23.11
N ARG A 41 8.50 8.70 23.70
CA ARG A 41 7.98 9.25 24.96
C ARG A 41 7.53 10.66 24.68
N PHE A 42 6.25 10.93 24.96
CA PHE A 42 5.64 12.23 24.80
C PHE A 42 5.33 12.83 26.16
N ALA A 43 5.43 14.14 26.26
CA ALA A 43 5.05 14.91 27.43
C ALA A 43 3.63 15.48 27.29
N VAL A 44 3.03 15.87 28.40
CA VAL A 44 1.76 16.63 28.39
C VAL A 44 1.95 17.92 27.61
N GLY A 45 1.02 18.20 26.70
CA GLY A 45 1.07 19.34 25.78
C GLY A 45 1.70 19.05 24.42
N ASP A 46 2.37 17.92 24.25
CA ASP A 46 2.94 17.57 22.94
C ASP A 46 1.83 17.37 21.90
N MET A 47 2.04 17.93 20.72
CA MET A 47 1.23 17.63 19.54
C MET A 47 1.69 16.30 18.92
N VAL A 48 0.74 15.42 18.68
CA VAL A 48 1.02 14.05 18.20
C VAL A 48 0.09 13.68 17.04
N GLN A 49 0.48 12.65 16.29
CA GLN A 49 -0.34 12.02 15.27
C GLN A 49 -0.93 10.72 15.81
N VAL A 50 -2.25 10.57 15.71
CA VAL A 50 -2.97 9.34 16.04
C VAL A 50 -3.85 8.94 14.86
N GLY A 51 -3.40 7.97 14.07
CA GLY A 51 -4.09 7.57 12.85
C GLY A 51 -4.32 8.77 11.91
N HIS A 52 -5.58 9.03 11.57
CA HIS A 52 -6.00 10.16 10.73
C HIS A 52 -6.70 11.28 11.54
N LEU A 53 -6.63 11.22 12.86
CA LEU A 53 -7.28 12.21 13.72
C LEU A 53 -6.56 13.56 13.64
N PRO A 54 -7.30 14.69 13.50
CA PRO A 54 -6.71 16.02 13.45
C PRO A 54 -6.40 16.56 14.85
N ASN A 55 -5.40 17.45 14.95
CA ASN A 55 -5.12 18.25 16.13
C ASN A 55 -5.14 17.47 17.47
N CYS A 56 -4.33 16.40 17.50
CA CYS A 56 -4.16 15.56 18.69
C CYS A 56 -3.12 16.17 19.63
N VAL A 57 -3.46 16.29 20.92
CA VAL A 57 -2.56 16.78 21.97
C VAL A 57 -2.57 15.79 23.13
N VAL A 58 -1.39 15.51 23.68
CA VAL A 58 -1.24 14.69 24.87
C VAL A 58 -1.75 15.48 26.09
N GLU A 59 -2.81 15.03 26.71
CA GLU A 59 -3.35 15.62 27.94
C GLU A 59 -2.80 14.97 29.21
N GLU A 60 -2.52 13.67 29.15
CA GLU A 60 -1.98 12.93 30.28
C GLU A 60 -1.14 11.74 29.81
N VAL A 61 -0.07 11.48 30.53
CA VAL A 61 0.78 10.30 30.33
C VAL A 61 0.37 9.26 31.37
N LEU A 62 0.01 8.07 30.93
CA LEU A 62 -0.49 6.97 31.73
C LEU A 62 0.50 5.79 31.68
N ASP A 63 0.57 5.02 32.78
CA ASP A 63 1.38 3.80 32.87
C ASP A 63 2.83 3.98 32.36
N ASP A 64 3.49 5.02 32.86
CA ASP A 64 4.90 5.37 32.55
C ASP A 64 5.15 5.50 31.01
N GLY A 65 4.18 6.05 30.27
CA GLY A 65 4.27 6.27 28.83
C GLY A 65 3.84 5.07 27.98
N ALA A 66 3.31 4.02 28.60
CA ALA A 66 2.69 2.93 27.85
C ALA A 66 1.37 3.34 27.21
N MET A 67 0.69 4.33 27.78
CA MET A 67 -0.56 4.89 27.27
C MET A 67 -0.59 6.41 27.41
N TYR A 68 -1.43 7.04 26.59
CA TYR A 68 -1.66 8.48 26.57
C TYR A 68 -3.14 8.79 26.53
N LEU A 69 -3.59 9.72 27.36
CA LEU A 69 -4.86 10.39 27.19
C LEU A 69 -4.68 11.49 26.14
N ILE A 70 -5.38 11.39 25.05
CA ILE A 70 -5.27 12.30 23.91
C ILE A 70 -6.53 13.13 23.81
N ARG A 71 -6.35 14.45 23.67
CA ARG A 71 -7.40 15.39 23.29
C ARG A 71 -7.37 15.59 21.78
N VAL A 72 -8.50 15.34 21.14
CA VAL A 72 -8.71 15.60 19.71
C VAL A 72 -9.61 16.83 19.58
N THR A 73 -9.13 17.84 18.87
CA THR A 73 -9.90 19.07 18.65
C THR A 73 -10.36 19.13 17.19
N THR A 74 -11.68 19.15 17.01
CA THR A 74 -12.33 19.38 15.71
C THR A 74 -13.00 20.74 15.71
N PRO A 75 -13.42 21.29 14.54
CA PRO A 75 -14.12 22.56 14.50
C PRO A 75 -15.38 22.62 15.35
N ASN A 76 -16.03 21.49 15.62
CA ASN A 76 -17.34 21.42 16.25
C ASN A 76 -17.33 20.88 17.69
N HIS A 77 -16.26 20.15 18.10
CA HIS A 77 -16.20 19.56 19.44
C HIS A 77 -14.78 19.17 19.85
N ILE A 78 -14.62 18.91 21.15
CA ILE A 78 -13.41 18.35 21.74
C ILE A 78 -13.74 16.96 22.26
N GLU A 79 -12.94 15.97 21.88
CA GLU A 79 -13.05 14.59 22.31
C GLU A 79 -11.78 14.14 23.06
N TYR A 80 -11.95 13.21 24.01
CA TYR A 80 -10.85 12.61 24.74
C TYR A 80 -10.88 11.10 24.56
N SER A 81 -9.73 10.48 24.30
CA SER A 81 -9.60 9.03 24.20
C SER A 81 -8.21 8.55 24.64
N CYS A 82 -8.16 7.33 25.13
CA CYS A 82 -6.90 6.71 25.55
C CYS A 82 -6.31 5.87 24.41
N TRP A 83 -5.01 6.04 24.20
CA TRP A 83 -4.27 5.37 23.12
C TRP A 83 -2.99 4.73 23.66
N ALA A 84 -2.74 3.48 23.23
CA ALA A 84 -1.45 2.84 23.47
C ALA A 84 -0.34 3.58 22.70
N TRP A 85 0.86 3.58 23.26
CA TRP A 85 2.03 4.22 22.64
C TRP A 85 2.27 3.76 21.20
N THR A 86 1.91 2.53 20.85
CA THR A 86 2.05 1.97 19.48
C THR A 86 1.22 2.70 18.43
N SER A 87 0.16 3.39 18.85
CA SER A 87 -0.74 4.14 17.96
C SER A 87 -0.44 5.63 17.93
N VAL A 88 0.42 6.12 18.83
CA VAL A 88 0.80 7.54 18.93
C VAL A 88 2.14 7.74 18.23
N ARG A 89 2.23 8.73 17.36
CA ARG A 89 3.42 9.05 16.57
C ARG A 89 3.81 10.51 16.76
N PRO A 90 5.09 10.87 16.59
CA PRO A 90 5.48 12.27 16.47
C PRO A 90 4.70 12.96 15.35
N LEU A 91 4.24 14.18 15.59
CA LEU A 91 3.70 15.00 14.52
C LEU A 91 4.81 15.30 13.50
N ASP A 92 4.44 15.30 12.22
CA ASP A 92 5.35 15.75 11.17
C ASP A 92 5.58 17.27 11.34
N ASP A 93 6.77 17.65 11.75
CA ASP A 93 7.14 19.05 11.98
C ASP A 93 7.59 19.77 10.69
N GLY A 94 7.43 19.11 9.54
CA GLY A 94 7.82 19.62 8.22
C GLY A 94 9.34 19.74 8.01
N LYS A 95 10.17 19.32 9.00
CA LYS A 95 11.61 19.30 8.81
C LYS A 95 12.03 18.19 7.87
N ASN A 96 13.01 18.47 7.04
CA ASN A 96 13.57 17.50 6.12
C ASN A 96 14.08 16.28 6.89
N THR A 97 13.53 15.12 6.60
CA THR A 97 14.00 13.86 7.16
C THR A 97 15.25 13.41 6.39
N GLN A 98 16.26 12.92 7.11
CA GLN A 98 17.49 12.43 6.49
C GLN A 98 17.26 11.17 5.64
N PHE A 99 16.30 10.34 6.00
CA PHE A 99 16.08 9.03 5.39
C PHE A 99 14.71 8.85 4.75
N ALA A 100 13.64 9.42 5.33
CA ALA A 100 12.29 9.24 4.82
C ALA A 100 11.99 10.18 3.64
N LYS A 101 11.83 9.62 2.45
CA LYS A 101 11.40 10.35 1.24
C LYS A 101 9.88 10.24 1.09
N ARG A 102 9.11 10.85 2.00
CA ARG A 102 7.62 10.79 2.00
C ARG A 102 6.98 11.32 0.71
N ASN A 103 7.64 12.24 0.04
CA ASN A 103 7.18 12.79 -1.23
C ASN A 103 7.82 12.10 -2.45
N SER A 104 8.43 10.92 -2.27
CA SER A 104 8.92 10.18 -3.43
C SER A 104 7.74 9.61 -4.23
N ALA A 105 7.88 9.51 -5.55
CA ALA A 105 6.89 8.90 -6.40
C ALA A 105 6.51 7.47 -5.95
N LEU A 106 7.47 6.72 -5.36
CA LEU A 106 7.24 5.39 -4.80
C LEU A 106 6.24 5.35 -3.63
N SER A 107 6.02 6.46 -2.92
CA SER A 107 5.02 6.54 -1.86
C SER A 107 3.57 6.50 -2.38
N ARG A 108 3.37 6.61 -3.69
CA ARG A 108 2.09 6.53 -4.40
C ARG A 108 1.68 5.11 -4.78
N LEU A 109 2.45 4.10 -4.38
CA LEU A 109 2.17 2.69 -4.66
C LEU A 109 1.26 2.10 -3.56
N HIS A 110 0.09 1.61 -3.96
CA HIS A 110 -0.84 0.89 -3.08
C HIS A 110 -0.63 -0.62 -3.23
N TYR A 111 -0.09 -1.25 -2.21
CA TYR A 111 0.28 -2.66 -2.23
C TYR A 111 -0.87 -3.56 -1.78
N SER A 112 -1.08 -4.65 -2.52
CA SER A 112 -2.03 -5.71 -2.17
C SER A 112 -1.48 -7.09 -2.57
N ASN A 113 -1.94 -8.14 -1.89
CA ASN A 113 -1.71 -9.51 -2.31
C ASN A 113 -3.02 -10.08 -2.85
N ARG A 114 -2.96 -10.71 -4.00
CA ARG A 114 -4.11 -11.32 -4.69
C ARG A 114 -3.74 -12.72 -5.19
N SER A 115 -4.69 -13.43 -5.81
CA SER A 115 -4.40 -14.69 -6.50
C SER A 115 -4.05 -14.45 -7.97
N MET A 116 -3.48 -15.47 -8.61
CA MET A 116 -3.28 -15.48 -10.07
C MET A 116 -4.60 -15.25 -10.81
N TYR A 117 -5.70 -15.85 -10.34
CA TYR A 117 -7.03 -15.59 -10.89
C TYR A 117 -7.36 -14.10 -10.93
N SER A 118 -7.11 -13.37 -9.83
CA SER A 118 -7.33 -11.92 -9.78
C SER A 118 -6.42 -11.16 -10.75
N LEU A 119 -5.15 -11.55 -10.88
CA LEU A 119 -4.22 -10.93 -11.83
C LEU A 119 -4.69 -11.08 -13.28
N LEU A 120 -5.09 -12.30 -13.68
CA LEU A 120 -5.60 -12.54 -15.02
C LEU A 120 -6.92 -11.78 -15.27
N SER A 121 -7.78 -11.68 -14.23
CA SER A 121 -9.01 -10.90 -14.30
C SER A 121 -8.77 -9.42 -14.57
N PHE A 122 -7.67 -8.82 -14.11
CA PHE A 122 -7.29 -7.45 -14.48
C PHE A 122 -7.22 -7.27 -15.99
N HIS A 123 -6.60 -8.21 -16.69
CA HIS A 123 -6.50 -8.15 -18.15
C HIS A 123 -7.86 -8.33 -18.84
N TYR A 124 -8.60 -9.38 -18.48
CA TYR A 124 -9.83 -9.74 -19.20
C TYR A 124 -11.01 -8.83 -18.90
N LEU A 125 -11.11 -8.28 -17.69
CA LEU A 125 -12.25 -7.46 -17.27
C LEU A 125 -12.01 -5.97 -17.47
N PHE A 126 -10.78 -5.51 -17.30
CA PHE A 126 -10.48 -4.09 -17.29
C PHE A 126 -9.57 -3.65 -18.45
N GLY A 127 -8.92 -4.58 -19.14
CA GLY A 127 -7.92 -4.27 -20.14
C GLY A 127 -6.63 -3.68 -19.54
N VAL A 128 -5.50 -4.11 -20.08
CA VAL A 128 -4.17 -3.66 -19.68
C VAL A 128 -3.39 -3.26 -20.93
N ASP A 129 -2.92 -2.03 -20.97
CA ASP A 129 -1.96 -1.60 -21.97
C ASP A 129 -0.57 -2.16 -21.63
N PHE A 130 -0.05 -3.02 -22.50
CA PHE A 130 1.29 -3.60 -22.39
C PHE A 130 2.37 -2.78 -23.08
N ASN A 131 2.01 -1.73 -23.79
CA ASN A 131 2.93 -0.97 -24.65
C ASN A 131 2.95 0.53 -24.31
N PRO A 132 3.02 0.93 -23.03
CA PRO A 132 3.26 2.32 -22.73
C PRO A 132 4.59 2.75 -23.39
N ASP A 133 4.65 3.98 -23.87
CA ASP A 133 5.74 4.49 -24.73
C ASP A 133 7.14 4.46 -24.06
N TYR A 134 7.20 4.42 -22.73
CA TYR A 134 8.45 4.27 -21.97
C TYR A 134 8.91 2.80 -21.82
N GLN A 135 8.10 1.82 -22.24
CA GLN A 135 8.42 0.39 -22.18
C GLN A 135 8.55 -0.18 -23.60
N ARG A 136 9.73 -0.14 -24.18
CA ARG A 136 9.99 -0.81 -25.45
C ARG A 136 10.91 -2.02 -25.23
N GLY A 137 10.54 -3.15 -25.82
CA GLY A 137 11.44 -4.14 -26.51
C GLY A 137 12.08 -5.13 -25.69
N SER A 138 12.15 -5.59 -24.58
CA SER A 138 12.78 -6.85 -24.18
C SER A 138 11.78 -8.01 -24.26
N VAL A 139 12.11 -9.05 -25.00
CA VAL A 139 11.30 -10.27 -25.06
C VAL A 139 12.04 -11.36 -24.28
N TRP A 140 11.35 -12.00 -23.33
CA TRP A 140 11.87 -13.19 -22.65
C TRP A 140 11.97 -14.34 -23.64
N ASP A 141 13.06 -15.11 -23.51
CA ASP A 141 13.20 -16.39 -24.18
C ASP A 141 12.40 -17.49 -23.46
N ASP A 142 12.39 -18.68 -24.03
CA ASP A 142 11.62 -19.79 -23.48
C ASP A 142 12.19 -20.28 -22.13
N GLU A 143 13.49 -20.14 -21.90
CA GLU A 143 14.12 -20.47 -20.63
C GLU A 143 13.68 -19.54 -19.49
N ASP A 144 13.57 -18.23 -19.77
CA ASP A 144 13.06 -17.24 -18.81
C ASP A 144 11.58 -17.52 -18.47
N ARG A 145 10.79 -17.91 -19.46
CA ARG A 145 9.37 -18.28 -19.28
C ARG A 145 9.20 -19.54 -18.46
N GLU A 146 10.00 -20.57 -18.72
CA GLU A 146 9.97 -21.81 -17.93
C GLU A 146 10.38 -21.56 -16.49
N LYS A 147 11.42 -20.75 -16.23
CA LYS A 147 11.87 -20.38 -14.87
C LYS A 147 10.77 -19.67 -14.07
N LEU A 148 9.95 -18.86 -14.75
CA LEU A 148 8.80 -18.22 -14.11
C LEU A 148 7.79 -19.28 -13.66
N LEU A 149 7.40 -20.19 -14.55
CA LEU A 149 6.44 -21.25 -14.25
C LEU A 149 7.00 -22.25 -13.22
N ASP A 150 8.28 -22.57 -13.26
CA ASP A 150 8.96 -23.33 -12.21
C ASP A 150 8.81 -22.67 -10.83
N SER A 151 8.89 -21.34 -10.78
CA SER A 151 8.73 -20.61 -9.52
C SER A 151 7.30 -20.69 -8.98
N ILE A 152 6.30 -20.58 -9.85
CA ILE A 152 4.89 -20.69 -9.49
C ILE A 152 4.55 -22.10 -8.98
N PHE A 153 4.91 -23.13 -9.74
CA PHE A 153 4.64 -24.52 -9.35
C PHE A 153 5.42 -24.97 -8.12
N ALA A 154 6.56 -24.31 -7.84
CA ALA A 154 7.31 -24.50 -6.60
C ALA A 154 6.82 -23.64 -5.42
N GLY A 155 5.77 -22.86 -5.58
CA GLY A 155 5.24 -21.97 -4.54
C GLY A 155 6.14 -20.80 -4.19
N ARG A 156 7.05 -20.40 -5.08
CA ARG A 156 7.96 -19.27 -4.85
C ARG A 156 7.34 -17.95 -5.32
N GLU A 157 7.70 -16.86 -4.65
CA GLU A 157 7.30 -15.51 -5.05
C GLU A 157 7.92 -15.16 -6.42
N ILE A 158 7.10 -14.61 -7.32
CA ILE A 158 7.50 -14.21 -8.68
C ILE A 158 7.70 -12.71 -8.84
N GLY A 159 7.75 -11.98 -7.73
CA GLY A 159 7.82 -10.52 -7.72
C GLY A 159 6.46 -9.85 -7.94
N ARG A 160 6.44 -8.54 -7.77
CA ARG A 160 5.21 -7.75 -7.87
C ARG A 160 4.93 -7.29 -9.29
N PHE A 161 3.64 -7.14 -9.58
CA PHE A 161 3.15 -6.45 -10.77
C PHE A 161 2.76 -5.04 -10.39
N VAL A 162 3.13 -4.06 -11.19
CA VAL A 162 2.81 -2.65 -10.93
C VAL A 162 1.94 -2.12 -12.07
N PHE A 163 0.74 -1.66 -11.72
CA PHE A 163 -0.24 -1.13 -12.65
C PHE A 163 -0.52 0.34 -12.34
N LYS A 164 -0.68 1.15 -13.39
CA LYS A 164 -1.18 2.52 -13.31
C LYS A 164 -2.63 2.55 -13.77
N GLN A 165 -3.52 3.10 -12.94
CA GLN A 165 -4.89 3.36 -13.37
C GLN A 165 -4.92 4.50 -14.38
N LEU A 166 -5.54 4.26 -15.53
CA LEU A 166 -5.74 5.29 -16.56
C LEU A 166 -6.94 6.19 -16.21
N PRO A 167 -6.90 7.49 -16.59
CA PRO A 167 -8.06 8.38 -16.45
C PRO A 167 -9.27 7.85 -17.24
N PHE A 168 -10.47 7.98 -16.73
CA PHE A 168 -11.70 7.56 -17.42
C PHE A 168 -11.94 8.25 -18.79
N THR A 169 -11.36 9.44 -19.00
CA THR A 169 -11.41 10.16 -20.28
C THR A 169 -10.42 9.66 -21.30
N ARG A 170 -9.45 8.83 -20.88
CA ARG A 170 -8.54 8.05 -21.69
C ARG A 170 -8.83 6.56 -21.46
N THR A 171 -10.04 6.12 -21.70
CA THR A 171 -10.11 4.80 -22.30
C THR A 171 -9.29 4.94 -23.55
N SER A 172 -8.10 4.31 -23.59
CA SER A 172 -7.39 4.16 -24.87
C SER A 172 -8.44 3.73 -25.89
N ASP A 173 -8.28 4.08 -27.15
CA ASP A 173 -9.18 3.61 -28.22
C ASP A 173 -9.40 2.08 -28.14
N ASP A 174 -8.53 1.38 -27.39
CA ASP A 174 -8.53 -0.05 -27.12
C ASP A 174 -9.30 -0.47 -25.83
N GLY A 175 -9.90 0.46 -25.07
CA GLY A 175 -10.71 0.14 -23.88
C GLY A 175 -9.92 -0.25 -22.64
N ASN A 176 -8.60 0.01 -22.55
CA ASN A 176 -7.78 -0.34 -21.39
C ASN A 176 -7.97 0.65 -20.21
N TYR A 177 -8.18 0.10 -19.00
CA TYR A 177 -8.27 0.87 -17.75
C TYR A 177 -6.95 0.96 -16.99
N TYR A 178 -5.97 0.14 -17.35
CA TYR A 178 -4.66 0.07 -16.72
C TYR A 178 -3.54 0.10 -17.76
N GLU A 179 -2.39 0.63 -17.41
CA GLU A 179 -1.13 0.36 -18.06
C GLU A 179 -0.22 -0.42 -17.11
N ILE A 180 0.60 -1.33 -17.64
CA ILE A 180 1.56 -2.06 -16.83
C ILE A 180 2.85 -1.26 -16.72
N VAL A 181 3.28 -0.95 -15.48
CA VAL A 181 4.50 -0.21 -15.19
C VAL A 181 5.69 -1.14 -14.93
N ASP A 182 5.44 -2.26 -14.23
CA ASP A 182 6.42 -3.34 -14.07
C ASP A 182 5.75 -4.71 -14.09
N GLY A 183 6.49 -5.72 -14.56
CA GLY A 183 6.02 -7.09 -14.67
C GLY A 183 5.48 -7.49 -16.06
N LYS A 184 5.65 -6.65 -17.09
CA LYS A 184 5.17 -6.92 -18.47
C LYS A 184 5.52 -8.31 -18.96
N GLN A 185 6.80 -8.71 -18.95
CA GLN A 185 7.23 -10.00 -19.48
C GLN A 185 6.63 -11.18 -18.70
N ARG A 186 6.57 -11.05 -17.37
CA ARG A 186 5.91 -12.02 -16.51
C ARG A 186 4.43 -12.17 -16.85
N MET A 187 3.71 -11.06 -16.96
CA MET A 187 2.28 -11.06 -17.30
C MET A 187 2.02 -11.69 -18.67
N LEU A 188 2.79 -11.31 -19.69
CA LEU A 188 2.67 -11.88 -21.03
C LEU A 188 2.95 -13.38 -21.05
N THR A 189 3.90 -13.88 -20.28
CA THR A 189 4.19 -15.31 -20.13
C THR A 189 3.02 -16.04 -19.48
N LEU A 190 2.46 -15.49 -18.38
CA LEU A 190 1.31 -16.06 -17.69
C LEU A 190 0.06 -16.15 -18.59
N LEU A 191 -0.20 -15.09 -19.34
CA LEU A 191 -1.29 -15.07 -20.32
C LEU A 191 -1.03 -16.09 -21.42
N ALA A 192 0.18 -16.15 -21.99
CA ALA A 192 0.52 -17.11 -23.05
C ALA A 192 0.36 -18.56 -22.58
N PHE A 193 0.73 -18.88 -21.34
CA PHE A 193 0.52 -20.20 -20.76
C PHE A 193 -0.98 -20.49 -20.55
N TYR A 194 -1.71 -19.58 -19.90
CA TYR A 194 -3.13 -19.74 -19.62
C TYR A 194 -3.98 -19.89 -20.89
N GLU A 195 -3.60 -19.19 -21.96
CA GLU A 195 -4.26 -19.23 -23.26
C GLU A 195 -3.77 -20.39 -24.16
N ASN A 196 -2.97 -21.32 -23.64
CA ASN A 196 -2.38 -22.43 -24.40
C ASN A 196 -1.50 -22.03 -25.59
N ARG A 197 -0.86 -20.86 -25.53
CA ARG A 197 0.09 -20.39 -26.56
C ARG A 197 1.54 -20.78 -26.25
N PHE A 198 1.81 -21.23 -25.02
CA PHE A 198 3.13 -21.64 -24.54
C PHE A 198 2.99 -22.83 -23.57
N PRO A 199 3.64 -23.99 -23.82
CA PRO A 199 3.62 -25.13 -22.92
C PRO A 199 4.68 -24.97 -21.81
N TYR A 200 4.41 -25.52 -20.64
CA TYR A 200 5.38 -25.68 -19.57
C TYR A 200 5.86 -27.13 -19.52
N LYS A 201 7.16 -27.38 -19.73
CA LYS A 201 7.73 -28.74 -19.83
C LYS A 201 6.97 -29.66 -20.79
N GLY A 202 6.55 -29.09 -21.90
CA GLY A 202 5.80 -29.81 -22.93
C GLY A 202 4.30 -30.00 -22.64
N VAL A 203 3.77 -29.49 -21.50
CA VAL A 203 2.35 -29.59 -21.11
C VAL A 203 1.67 -28.25 -21.24
N PHE A 204 0.57 -28.18 -21.98
CA PHE A 204 -0.25 -26.97 -22.06
C PHE A 204 -1.17 -26.83 -20.85
N TYR A 205 -1.58 -25.58 -20.55
CA TYR A 205 -2.45 -25.31 -19.40
C TYR A 205 -3.73 -26.17 -19.41
N ASN A 206 -4.36 -26.34 -20.58
CA ASN A 206 -5.58 -27.15 -20.70
C ASN A 206 -5.37 -28.62 -20.39
N ASP A 207 -4.16 -29.14 -20.55
CA ASP A 207 -3.80 -30.54 -20.32
C ASP A 207 -3.35 -30.80 -18.86
N LEU A 208 -3.22 -29.74 -18.05
CA LEU A 208 -2.92 -29.88 -16.62
C LEU A 208 -4.04 -30.62 -15.89
N SER A 209 -3.67 -31.31 -14.82
CA SER A 209 -4.63 -31.87 -13.88
C SER A 209 -5.49 -30.75 -13.24
N PRO A 210 -6.71 -31.05 -12.79
CA PRO A 210 -7.52 -30.06 -12.04
C PRO A 210 -6.80 -29.51 -10.81
N GLN A 211 -5.97 -30.31 -10.15
CA GLN A 211 -5.19 -29.89 -9.00
C GLN A 211 -4.10 -28.90 -9.36
N ASP A 212 -3.38 -29.14 -10.46
CA ASP A 212 -2.33 -28.21 -10.94
C ASP A 212 -2.94 -26.90 -11.45
N LYS A 213 -4.12 -26.97 -12.11
CA LYS A 213 -4.87 -25.75 -12.50
C LYS A 213 -5.24 -24.90 -11.29
N ASN A 214 -5.78 -25.54 -10.24
CA ASN A 214 -6.11 -24.84 -9.00
C ASN A 214 -4.85 -24.25 -8.34
N TRP A 215 -3.77 -25.03 -8.26
CA TRP A 215 -2.49 -24.54 -7.73
C TRP A 215 -2.00 -23.28 -8.46
N PHE A 216 -2.03 -23.29 -9.80
CA PHE A 216 -1.67 -22.12 -10.62
C PHE A 216 -2.60 -20.94 -10.35
N MET A 217 -3.92 -21.14 -10.34
CA MET A 217 -4.90 -20.05 -10.18
C MET A 217 -4.92 -19.45 -8.79
N ASP A 218 -4.60 -20.23 -7.76
CA ASP A 218 -4.55 -19.79 -6.36
C ASP A 218 -3.17 -19.22 -5.97
N ALA A 219 -2.16 -19.30 -6.85
CA ALA A 219 -0.82 -18.81 -6.55
C ALA A 219 -0.87 -17.35 -6.07
N PRO A 220 -0.21 -17.02 -4.94
CA PRO A 220 -0.23 -15.67 -4.38
C PRO A 220 0.59 -14.71 -5.25
N ILE A 221 -0.02 -13.59 -5.61
CA ILE A 221 0.57 -12.56 -6.47
C ILE A 221 0.59 -11.22 -5.76
N GLY A 222 1.76 -10.61 -5.66
CA GLY A 222 1.92 -9.23 -5.21
C GLY A 222 1.52 -8.24 -6.30
N ILE A 223 0.63 -7.31 -5.98
CA ILE A 223 0.21 -6.23 -6.89
C ILE A 223 0.46 -4.89 -6.21
N ALA A 224 0.93 -3.91 -6.98
CA ALA A 224 0.95 -2.51 -6.59
C ALA A 224 0.18 -1.69 -7.62
N GLU A 225 -0.69 -0.83 -7.13
CA GLU A 225 -1.49 0.05 -7.97
C GLU A 225 -1.07 1.50 -7.77
N ILE A 226 -0.99 2.25 -8.86
CA ILE A 226 -0.72 3.68 -8.91
C ILE A 226 -2.04 4.37 -9.27
N ASP A 227 -2.44 5.35 -8.45
CA ASP A 227 -3.67 6.08 -8.67
C ASP A 227 -3.68 6.83 -10.00
N ARG A 228 -4.90 6.99 -10.57
CA ARG A 228 -5.14 7.75 -11.81
C ARG A 228 -4.64 9.18 -11.77
N ASN A 229 -4.57 9.80 -10.60
CA ASN A 229 -4.17 11.19 -10.40
C ASN A 229 -2.64 11.40 -10.35
N VAL A 230 -1.87 10.32 -10.35
CA VAL A 230 -0.41 10.38 -10.40
C VAL A 230 0.01 10.86 -11.78
N THR A 231 0.85 11.87 -11.81
CA THR A 231 1.31 12.49 -13.05
C THR A 231 2.22 11.57 -13.86
N ARG A 232 2.35 11.85 -15.16
CA ARG A 232 3.25 11.10 -16.01
C ARG A 232 4.70 11.18 -15.55
N THR A 233 5.14 12.34 -15.07
CA THR A 233 6.48 12.54 -14.48
C THR A 233 6.72 11.57 -13.33
N GLU A 234 5.76 11.47 -12.40
CA GLU A 234 5.85 10.55 -11.26
C GLU A 234 5.85 9.09 -11.69
N VAL A 235 5.07 8.72 -12.72
CA VAL A 235 5.07 7.34 -13.27
C VAL A 235 6.44 6.99 -13.84
N LEU A 236 7.07 7.88 -14.60
CA LEU A 236 8.41 7.67 -15.13
C LEU A 236 9.47 7.56 -14.01
N GLU A 237 9.35 8.35 -12.95
CA GLU A 237 10.21 8.22 -11.76
C GLU A 237 10.03 6.87 -11.06
N ILE A 238 8.78 6.39 -10.91
CA ILE A 238 8.47 5.07 -10.35
C ILE A 238 9.09 3.97 -11.23
N PHE A 239 8.86 4.03 -12.55
CA PHE A 239 9.42 3.05 -13.50
C PHE A 239 10.94 2.96 -13.40
N LEU A 240 11.63 4.10 -13.42
CA LEU A 240 13.08 4.15 -13.28
C LEU A 240 13.56 3.62 -11.93
N ALA A 241 12.88 3.95 -10.84
CA ALA A 241 13.24 3.49 -9.50
C ALA A 241 13.07 1.98 -9.31
N LEU A 242 11.99 1.40 -9.86
CA LEU A 242 11.75 -0.06 -9.80
C LEU A 242 12.80 -0.86 -10.58
N ASN A 243 13.37 -0.27 -11.62
CA ASN A 243 14.36 -0.92 -12.48
C ASN A 243 15.83 -0.60 -12.10
N GLN A 244 16.09 0.03 -10.92
CA GLN A 244 17.43 0.26 -10.40
C GLN A 244 18.06 -0.98 -9.74
N GLY A 245 17.27 -2.02 -9.43
CA GLY A 245 17.74 -3.25 -8.77
C GLY A 245 17.06 -4.47 -9.36
N GLY A 246 17.79 -5.56 -9.58
CA GLY A 246 17.25 -6.81 -10.12
C GLY A 246 17.83 -7.17 -11.50
N LYS A 247 17.15 -8.04 -12.25
CA LYS A 247 17.53 -8.37 -13.63
C LYS A 247 17.41 -7.11 -14.49
N PRO A 248 18.49 -6.61 -15.10
CA PRO A 248 18.46 -5.30 -15.74
C PRO A 248 17.52 -5.30 -16.94
N VAL A 249 16.62 -4.33 -16.97
CA VAL A 249 15.96 -3.91 -18.20
C VAL A 249 17.02 -3.37 -19.16
N ALA A 250 16.83 -3.55 -20.45
CA ALA A 250 17.79 -3.09 -21.45
C ALA A 250 18.12 -1.59 -21.25
N LYS A 251 19.39 -1.24 -21.32
CA LYS A 251 19.87 0.12 -21.06
C LYS A 251 19.15 1.16 -21.92
N GLU A 252 18.87 0.81 -23.17
CA GLU A 252 18.19 1.65 -24.16
C GLU A 252 16.78 2.05 -23.70
N VAL A 253 16.08 1.14 -23.01
CA VAL A 253 14.74 1.39 -22.44
C VAL A 253 14.83 2.38 -21.29
N LEU A 254 15.81 2.21 -20.40
CA LEU A 254 16.01 3.12 -19.28
C LEU A 254 16.46 4.50 -19.74
N ASP A 255 17.32 4.57 -20.75
CA ASP A 255 17.78 5.84 -21.31
C ASP A 255 16.63 6.58 -22.01
N HIS A 256 15.80 5.88 -22.76
CA HIS A 256 14.57 6.44 -23.34
C HIS A 256 13.61 6.98 -22.26
N ALA A 257 13.35 6.22 -21.21
CA ALA A 257 12.52 6.68 -20.09
C ALA A 257 13.10 7.93 -19.37
N ARG A 258 14.43 8.03 -19.28
CA ARG A 258 15.10 9.23 -18.75
C ARG A 258 14.95 10.45 -19.66
N GLU A 259 14.99 10.26 -20.96
CA GLU A 259 14.74 11.33 -21.94
C GLU A 259 13.31 11.84 -21.84
N LEU A 260 12.31 10.94 -21.84
CA LEU A 260 10.92 11.32 -21.62
C LEU A 260 10.72 12.07 -20.30
N LEU A 261 11.38 11.65 -19.22
CA LEU A 261 11.31 12.34 -17.92
C LEU A 261 11.86 13.77 -18.00
N LYS A 262 12.95 13.98 -18.73
CA LYS A 262 13.50 15.33 -18.94
C LYS A 262 12.56 16.23 -19.73
N GLU A 263 11.95 15.69 -20.79
CA GLU A 263 10.96 16.40 -21.60
C GLU A 263 9.74 16.82 -20.77
N GLU A 264 9.18 15.89 -19.98
CA GLU A 264 8.03 16.21 -19.11
C GLU A 264 8.35 17.27 -18.06
N LYS A 265 9.55 17.22 -17.45
CA LYS A 265 10.01 18.25 -16.50
C LYS A 265 10.25 19.61 -17.19
N GLY A 266 10.67 19.61 -18.45
CA GLY A 266 10.83 20.83 -19.24
C GLY A 266 9.51 21.50 -19.64
N LYS A 267 8.42 20.74 -19.77
CA LYS A 267 7.06 21.27 -20.06
C LYS A 267 6.39 21.90 -18.82
N ALA A 268 6.86 21.58 -17.62
CA ALA A 268 6.29 22.05 -16.36
C ALA A 268 6.92 23.39 -15.86
N LEU A 269 7.92 23.91 -16.57
CA LEU A 269 8.57 25.22 -16.36
C LEU A 269 8.02 26.24 -17.33
#